data_ff421f8ce4fad9990e52f93db477eeb0
#
_entry.id   ff421f8ce4fad9990e52f93db477eeb0
#
_cell.length_a   1.000
_cell.length_b   1.000
_cell.length_c   1.000
_cell.angle_alpha   90.00
_cell.angle_beta   90.00
_cell.angle_gamma   90.00
#
_symmetry.space_group_name_H-M   'P 1'
#
loop_
_entity.id
_entity.type
_entity.pdbx_description
1 polymer ?
#
loop_
_entity_poly.entity_id
_entity_poly.type
_entity_poly.pdbx_seq_one_letter_code
_entity_poly.pdbx_strand_id
1 'polypeptide(L)'
;MARKKLRTIGKRLLRELERKLPESVLKDYREIFAIYLKALTQEKTTKDKIYSLHESQVACIAKGKSGKNYEFGTKVAVVRGRKTGIISSVKRFSGNPHDSKTLEESLSQSERVRKSVGGTRPKKAATDRGFRGIKEVEGTLILLPTKKEKTRYGQQVARLRFRARAAIEPCISHLKRNHSLGLNFLKGVAGDIHNALLAGIGYNLKMRLNQIKQQILFWLEVVLKIFLGKYNFQNEKLAF
;
A
#
# COMPACT_ATOMS: atom_id res chain seq x y z
N MET A 1 -23.07 24.87 19.26
CA MET A 1 -22.54 26.21 19.60
C MET A 1 -21.03 26.32 19.65
N ALA A 2 -20.28 25.47 20.35
CA ALA A 2 -18.81 25.53 20.51
C ALA A 2 -18.02 25.62 19.19
N ARG A 3 -18.34 24.80 18.18
CA ARG A 3 -17.64 24.79 16.88
C ARG A 3 -17.74 26.14 16.12
N LYS A 4 -18.88 26.81 16.15
CA LYS A 4 -19.03 28.13 15.50
C LYS A 4 -18.16 29.17 16.21
N LYS A 5 -18.16 29.18 17.57
CA LYS A 5 -17.32 30.07 18.38
C LYS A 5 -15.84 29.91 18.09
N LEU A 6 -15.36 28.64 18.04
CA LEU A 6 -13.96 28.35 17.72
C LEU A 6 -13.55 28.82 16.32
N ARG A 7 -14.40 28.63 15.32
CA ARG A 7 -14.16 29.17 13.96
C ARG A 7 -14.06 30.70 13.93
N THR A 8 -14.93 31.38 14.64
CA THR A 8 -14.91 32.84 14.72
C THR A 8 -13.64 33.35 15.40
N ILE A 9 -13.24 32.72 16.51
CA ILE A 9 -12.00 33.05 17.23
C ILE A 9 -10.78 32.80 16.32
N GLY A 10 -10.70 31.63 15.69
CA GLY A 10 -9.59 31.29 14.80
C GLY A 10 -9.44 32.27 13.64
N LYS A 11 -10.54 32.65 12.98
CA LYS A 11 -10.52 33.64 11.90
C LYS A 11 -10.08 35.03 12.39
N ARG A 12 -10.48 35.41 13.60
CA ARG A 12 -10.04 36.66 14.21
C ARG A 12 -8.54 36.68 14.49
N LEU A 13 -8.03 35.58 15.06
CA LEU A 13 -6.61 35.46 15.35
C LEU A 13 -5.76 35.49 14.09
N LEU A 14 -6.16 34.80 13.01
CA LEU A 14 -5.44 34.86 11.73
C LEU A 14 -5.35 36.29 11.20
N ARG A 15 -6.47 37.02 11.15
CA ARG A 15 -6.49 38.43 10.72
C ARG A 15 -5.65 39.34 11.60
N GLU A 16 -5.62 39.06 12.91
CA GLU A 16 -4.79 39.84 13.84
C GLU A 16 -3.29 39.56 13.62
N LEU A 17 -2.90 38.31 13.36
CA LEU A 17 -1.53 37.94 13.02
C LEU A 17 -1.11 38.59 11.69
N GLU A 18 -1.93 38.50 10.65
CA GLU A 18 -1.67 39.17 9.36
C GLU A 18 -1.44 40.67 9.48
N ARG A 19 -2.18 41.34 10.39
CA ARG A 19 -2.03 42.78 10.62
C ARG A 19 -0.80 43.16 11.46
N LYS A 20 -0.41 42.31 12.41
CA LYS A 20 0.67 42.60 13.38
C LYS A 20 2.05 42.13 12.98
N LEU A 21 2.14 41.12 12.13
CA LEU A 21 3.42 40.55 11.72
C LEU A 21 4.07 41.40 10.62
N PRO A 22 5.40 41.58 10.65
CA PRO A 22 6.15 42.21 9.59
C PRO A 22 6.02 41.42 8.26
N GLU A 23 6.05 42.13 7.13
CA GLU A 23 5.91 41.51 5.79
C GLU A 23 6.98 40.46 5.51
N SER A 24 8.19 40.61 6.04
CA SER A 24 9.26 39.62 5.93
C SER A 24 8.88 38.27 6.54
N VAL A 25 8.19 38.29 7.68
CA VAL A 25 7.71 37.09 8.38
C VAL A 25 6.45 36.56 7.71
N LEU A 26 5.54 37.43 7.27
CA LEU A 26 4.30 37.01 6.60
C LEU A 26 4.56 36.19 5.34
N LYS A 27 5.62 36.50 4.58
CA LYS A 27 6.00 35.75 3.38
C LYS A 27 6.21 34.27 3.68
N ASP A 28 6.88 33.95 4.78
CA ASP A 28 7.21 32.57 5.17
C ASP A 28 5.98 31.79 5.65
N TYR A 29 4.98 32.50 6.18
CA TYR A 29 3.77 31.88 6.76
C TYR A 29 2.50 31.95 5.88
N ARG A 30 2.55 32.59 4.70
CA ARG A 30 1.37 32.76 3.82
C ARG A 30 0.70 31.45 3.46
N GLU A 31 1.48 30.44 3.10
CA GLU A 31 0.93 29.12 2.74
C GLU A 31 0.25 28.46 3.95
N ILE A 32 0.87 28.55 5.13
CA ILE A 32 0.32 28.00 6.37
C ILE A 32 -0.97 28.70 6.76
N PHE A 33 -1.02 30.04 6.65
CA PHE A 33 -2.23 30.82 6.94
C PHE A 33 -3.36 30.48 5.95
N ALA A 34 -3.05 30.26 4.68
CA ALA A 34 -4.03 29.84 3.68
C ALA A 34 -4.62 28.45 4.04
N ILE A 35 -3.79 27.50 4.49
CA ILE A 35 -4.24 26.19 4.98
C ILE A 35 -5.15 26.35 6.20
N TYR A 36 -4.77 27.17 7.17
CA TYR A 36 -5.58 27.40 8.37
C TYR A 36 -6.91 28.08 8.04
N LEU A 37 -6.90 29.08 7.17
CA LEU A 37 -8.12 29.75 6.73
C LEU A 37 -9.05 28.79 6.01
N LYS A 38 -8.49 27.94 5.10
CA LYS A 38 -9.26 26.89 4.41
C LYS A 38 -9.88 25.91 5.40
N ALA A 39 -9.12 25.45 6.41
CA ALA A 39 -9.63 24.55 7.45
C ALA A 39 -10.73 25.18 8.30
N LEU A 40 -10.64 26.50 8.61
CA LEU A 40 -11.65 27.24 9.37
C LEU A 40 -12.91 27.58 8.57
N THR A 41 -12.80 27.63 7.23
CA THR A 41 -13.94 27.99 6.35
C THR A 41 -14.66 26.79 5.78
N GLN A 42 -13.99 25.62 5.70
CA GLN A 42 -14.55 24.41 5.07
C GLN A 42 -15.84 23.92 5.74
N GLU A 43 -16.76 23.42 4.92
CA GLU A 43 -18.04 22.84 5.31
C GLU A 43 -18.12 21.35 4.97
N LYS A 44 -19.24 20.68 5.32
CA LYS A 44 -19.43 19.25 5.02
C LYS A 44 -19.40 18.95 3.52
N THR A 45 -19.84 19.87 2.69
CA THR A 45 -19.96 19.76 1.23
C THR A 45 -18.74 20.27 0.48
N THR A 46 -17.80 20.94 1.16
CA THR A 46 -16.58 21.47 0.51
C THR A 46 -15.79 20.35 -0.14
N LYS A 47 -15.40 20.50 -1.39
CA LYS A 47 -14.41 19.66 -2.08
C LYS A 47 -13.01 20.01 -1.55
N ASP A 48 -12.06 19.09 -1.65
CA ASP A 48 -10.65 19.28 -1.24
C ASP A 48 -10.45 19.76 0.20
N LYS A 49 -11.12 19.10 1.14
CA LYS A 49 -11.01 19.40 2.57
C LYS A 49 -9.61 19.17 3.10
N ILE A 50 -9.21 20.02 4.03
CA ILE A 50 -8.06 19.79 4.89
C ILE A 50 -8.51 18.88 6.04
N TYR A 51 -7.90 17.70 6.14
CA TYR A 51 -8.16 16.72 7.21
C TYR A 51 -7.08 16.72 8.29
N SER A 52 -5.87 17.21 7.96
CA SER A 52 -4.77 17.42 8.89
C SER A 52 -4.10 18.75 8.61
N LEU A 53 -3.86 19.54 9.66
CA LEU A 53 -3.13 20.81 9.53
C LEU A 53 -1.64 20.60 9.35
N HIS A 54 -1.10 19.48 9.85
CA HIS A 54 0.31 19.14 9.73
C HIS A 54 0.66 18.48 8.39
N GLU A 55 -0.31 17.79 7.79
CA GLU A 55 -0.18 17.06 6.53
C GLU A 55 -1.39 17.36 5.65
N SER A 56 -1.37 18.52 4.99
CA SER A 56 -2.51 19.02 4.21
C SER A 56 -2.91 18.14 3.03
N GLN A 57 -1.99 17.28 2.54
CA GLN A 57 -2.22 16.33 1.45
C GLN A 57 -2.94 15.04 1.87
N VAL A 58 -3.23 14.86 3.17
CA VAL A 58 -3.95 13.69 3.67
C VAL A 58 -5.34 13.61 3.05
N ALA A 59 -5.65 12.47 2.44
CA ALA A 59 -6.96 12.18 1.87
C ALA A 59 -7.86 11.43 2.86
N CYS A 60 -9.17 11.63 2.72
CA CYS A 60 -10.19 10.83 3.39
C CYS A 60 -10.60 9.67 2.48
N ILE A 61 -10.38 8.44 2.94
CA ILE A 61 -10.65 7.20 2.21
C ILE A 61 -11.84 6.51 2.87
N ALA A 62 -12.96 6.42 2.15
CA ALA A 62 -14.14 5.67 2.62
C ALA A 62 -13.89 4.17 2.51
N LYS A 63 -14.12 3.42 3.58
CA LYS A 63 -13.89 1.96 3.64
C LYS A 63 -15.14 1.12 3.55
N GLY A 64 -16.32 1.69 3.80
CA GLY A 64 -17.58 0.95 3.79
C GLY A 64 -17.66 -0.22 4.77
N LYS A 65 -16.78 -0.25 5.79
CA LYS A 65 -16.77 -1.29 6.83
C LYS A 65 -17.49 -0.81 8.08
N SER A 66 -18.26 -1.69 8.71
CA SER A 66 -18.87 -1.43 10.02
C SER A 66 -17.79 -1.05 11.05
N GLY A 67 -18.01 0.04 11.80
CA GLY A 67 -17.13 0.52 12.87
C GLY A 67 -15.97 1.44 12.45
N LYS A 68 -15.50 1.39 11.20
CA LYS A 68 -14.48 2.32 10.65
C LYS A 68 -14.89 2.77 9.25
N ASN A 69 -15.71 3.79 9.18
CA ASN A 69 -16.22 4.29 7.89
C ASN A 69 -15.16 5.00 7.06
N TYR A 70 -14.17 5.63 7.70
CA TYR A 70 -13.16 6.46 7.04
C TYR A 70 -11.76 6.12 7.58
N GLU A 71 -10.78 6.09 6.68
CA GLU A 71 -9.36 6.14 6.99
C GLU A 71 -8.77 7.44 6.44
N PHE A 72 -7.86 8.06 7.18
CA PHE A 72 -7.16 9.26 6.75
C PHE A 72 -5.71 8.91 6.45
N GLY A 73 -5.20 9.37 5.33
CA GLY A 73 -3.84 9.07 4.91
C GLY A 73 -3.67 9.15 3.41
N THR A 74 -2.64 8.47 2.93
CA THR A 74 -2.26 8.40 1.52
C THR A 74 -2.57 7.02 0.95
N LYS A 75 -3.06 6.96 -0.28
CA LYS A 75 -3.31 5.69 -0.96
C LYS A 75 -2.00 5.06 -1.42
N VAL A 76 -1.81 3.79 -1.07
CA VAL A 76 -0.65 2.98 -1.47
C VAL A 76 -1.13 1.74 -2.20
N ALA A 77 -0.56 1.46 -3.38
CA ALA A 77 -0.75 0.22 -4.10
C ALA A 77 0.47 -0.69 -3.94
N VAL A 78 0.23 -2.00 -3.83
CA VAL A 78 1.26 -3.02 -3.63
C VAL A 78 1.14 -4.08 -4.71
N VAL A 79 2.25 -4.41 -5.38
CA VAL A 79 2.35 -5.54 -6.30
C VAL A 79 3.26 -6.61 -5.71
N ARG A 80 2.73 -7.82 -5.57
CA ARG A 80 3.40 -8.96 -4.96
C ARG A 80 3.47 -10.14 -5.93
N GLY A 81 4.64 -10.77 -6.04
CA GLY A 81 4.80 -11.99 -6.81
C GLY A 81 4.02 -13.15 -6.19
N ARG A 82 3.21 -13.85 -7.01
CA ARG A 82 2.38 -14.96 -6.54
C ARG A 82 3.20 -16.13 -6.00
N LYS A 83 4.24 -16.56 -6.73
CA LYS A 83 5.07 -17.71 -6.36
C LYS A 83 6.09 -17.35 -5.27
N THR A 84 6.80 -16.24 -5.45
CA THR A 84 7.90 -15.84 -4.57
C THR A 84 7.43 -15.18 -3.27
N GLY A 85 6.23 -14.61 -3.25
CA GLY A 85 5.76 -13.79 -2.12
C GLY A 85 6.43 -12.42 -2.02
N ILE A 86 7.42 -12.13 -2.86
CA ILE A 86 8.20 -10.89 -2.84
C ILE A 86 7.38 -9.74 -3.39
N ILE A 87 7.47 -8.58 -2.76
CA ILE A 87 6.86 -7.33 -3.21
C ILE A 87 7.79 -6.70 -4.25
N SER A 88 7.27 -6.45 -5.44
CA SER A 88 8.01 -5.84 -6.57
C SER A 88 7.60 -4.38 -6.82
N SER A 89 6.53 -3.90 -6.18
CA SER A 89 6.13 -2.50 -6.23
C SER A 89 5.38 -2.11 -4.96
N VAL A 90 5.73 -0.96 -4.42
CA VAL A 90 4.97 -0.23 -3.41
C VAL A 90 4.93 1.22 -3.86
N LYS A 91 3.77 1.69 -4.29
CA LYS A 91 3.63 3.02 -4.85
C LYS A 91 2.59 3.85 -4.13
N ARG A 92 2.97 5.06 -3.76
CA ARG A 92 2.11 6.09 -3.18
C ARG A 92 1.38 6.86 -4.28
N PHE A 93 0.14 7.21 -4.04
CA PHE A 93 -0.68 8.04 -4.94
C PHE A 93 -1.22 9.26 -4.20
N SER A 94 -1.22 10.40 -4.87
CA SER A 94 -1.82 11.62 -4.33
C SER A 94 -3.34 11.51 -4.25
N GLY A 95 -3.91 11.99 -3.16
CA GLY A 95 -5.35 11.95 -2.93
C GLY A 95 -5.89 10.52 -2.80
N ASN A 96 -7.09 10.32 -3.29
CA ASN A 96 -7.76 9.01 -3.32
C ASN A 96 -8.22 8.67 -4.75
N PRO A 97 -7.30 8.44 -5.71
CA PRO A 97 -7.69 8.06 -7.06
C PRO A 97 -8.43 6.72 -7.05
N HIS A 98 -9.30 6.52 -8.03
CA HIS A 98 -9.95 5.22 -8.24
C HIS A 98 -8.90 4.14 -8.47
N ASP A 99 -9.16 2.90 -8.02
CA ASP A 99 -8.19 1.79 -8.10
C ASP A 99 -7.68 1.55 -9.53
N SER A 100 -8.55 1.68 -10.53
CA SER A 100 -8.18 1.54 -11.95
C SER A 100 -7.03 2.46 -12.38
N LYS A 101 -6.96 3.68 -11.84
CA LYS A 101 -5.91 4.65 -12.17
C LYS A 101 -4.56 4.36 -11.52
N THR A 102 -4.53 3.45 -10.53
CA THR A 102 -3.29 3.11 -9.81
C THR A 102 -2.54 1.92 -10.42
N LEU A 103 -3.18 1.19 -11.33
CA LEU A 103 -2.69 -0.10 -11.82
C LEU A 103 -1.49 0.03 -12.75
N GLU A 104 -1.61 0.91 -13.74
CA GLU A 104 -0.56 1.13 -14.76
C GLU A 104 0.77 1.51 -14.13
N GLU A 105 0.79 2.55 -13.30
CA GLU A 105 2.00 3.02 -12.64
C GLU A 105 2.59 1.99 -11.67
N SER A 106 1.74 1.20 -11.00
CA SER A 106 2.19 0.14 -10.09
C SER A 106 2.81 -1.02 -10.85
N LEU A 107 2.25 -1.41 -12.00
CA LEU A 107 2.80 -2.45 -12.87
C LEU A 107 4.10 -1.98 -13.54
N SER A 108 4.18 -0.74 -13.99
CA SER A 108 5.40 -0.16 -14.58
C SER A 108 6.54 -0.06 -13.56
N GLN A 109 6.25 0.27 -12.29
CA GLN A 109 7.25 0.20 -11.22
C GLN A 109 7.70 -1.25 -10.97
N SER A 110 6.75 -2.19 -10.92
CA SER A 110 7.06 -3.62 -10.76
C SER A 110 7.92 -4.15 -11.91
N GLU A 111 7.65 -3.74 -13.14
CA GLU A 111 8.45 -4.10 -14.30
C GLU A 111 9.89 -3.58 -14.20
N ARG A 112 10.08 -2.30 -13.84
CA ARG A 112 11.43 -1.72 -13.65
C ARG A 112 12.24 -2.49 -12.62
N VAL A 113 11.64 -2.79 -11.46
CA VAL A 113 12.30 -3.57 -10.41
C VAL A 113 12.60 -5.00 -10.86
N ARG A 114 11.74 -5.63 -11.65
CA ARG A 114 11.98 -6.98 -12.18
C ARG A 114 13.06 -6.98 -13.26
N LYS A 115 13.07 -6.00 -14.14
CA LYS A 115 14.10 -5.86 -15.19
C LYS A 115 15.51 -5.67 -14.60
N SER A 116 15.66 -4.96 -13.49
CA SER A 116 16.96 -4.77 -12.84
C SER A 116 17.59 -6.09 -12.32
N VAL A 117 16.80 -7.16 -12.20
CA VAL A 117 17.27 -8.50 -11.80
C VAL A 117 17.06 -9.56 -12.91
N GLY A 118 17.02 -9.13 -14.17
CA GLY A 118 16.87 -10.02 -15.32
C GLY A 118 15.46 -10.60 -15.54
N GLY A 119 14.47 -10.09 -14.82
CA GLY A 119 13.08 -10.54 -14.98
C GLY A 119 12.32 -9.76 -16.04
N THR A 120 11.11 -10.19 -16.35
CA THR A 120 10.22 -9.57 -17.32
C THR A 120 8.97 -8.99 -16.67
N ARG A 121 8.22 -8.17 -17.42
CA ARG A 121 6.90 -7.67 -17.01
C ARG A 121 5.97 -8.82 -16.63
N PRO A 122 5.14 -8.67 -15.60
CA PRO A 122 4.14 -9.68 -15.25
C PRO A 122 3.16 -9.92 -16.42
N LYS A 123 3.03 -11.15 -16.88
CA LYS A 123 2.07 -11.51 -17.94
C LYS A 123 0.61 -11.47 -17.44
N LYS A 124 0.38 -11.71 -16.14
CA LYS A 124 -0.95 -11.76 -15.53
C LYS A 124 -0.91 -11.11 -14.15
N ALA A 125 -1.92 -10.30 -13.82
CA ALA A 125 -2.12 -9.71 -12.50
C ALA A 125 -3.51 -10.06 -11.96
N ALA A 126 -3.57 -10.65 -10.76
CA ALA A 126 -4.82 -10.90 -10.06
C ALA A 126 -5.16 -9.67 -9.20
N THR A 127 -6.32 -9.09 -9.44
CA THR A 127 -6.80 -7.85 -8.80
C THR A 127 -8.16 -8.08 -8.15
N ASP A 128 -8.64 -7.11 -7.39
CA ASP A 128 -9.98 -7.13 -6.83
C ASP A 128 -11.04 -6.55 -7.80
N ARG A 129 -12.27 -6.42 -7.32
CA ARG A 129 -13.39 -5.90 -8.13
C ARG A 129 -13.31 -4.38 -8.36
N GLY A 130 -12.46 -3.65 -7.66
CA GLY A 130 -12.21 -2.22 -7.88
C GLY A 130 -11.59 -1.92 -9.24
N PHE A 131 -11.02 -2.94 -9.89
CA PHE A 131 -10.39 -2.85 -11.22
C PHE A 131 -11.31 -3.30 -12.37
N ARG A 132 -12.62 -3.34 -12.16
CA ARG A 132 -13.58 -3.70 -13.22
C ARG A 132 -13.45 -2.77 -14.44
N GLY A 133 -13.64 -3.35 -15.62
CA GLY A 133 -13.52 -2.65 -16.90
C GLY A 133 -12.14 -2.72 -17.53
N ILE A 134 -11.09 -3.02 -16.75
CA ILE A 134 -9.74 -3.17 -17.28
C ILE A 134 -9.49 -4.65 -17.58
N LYS A 135 -9.23 -4.97 -18.85
CA LYS A 135 -8.89 -6.33 -19.28
C LYS A 135 -7.39 -6.55 -19.35
N GLU A 136 -6.67 -5.52 -19.77
CA GLU A 136 -5.22 -5.55 -20.01
C GLU A 136 -4.61 -4.17 -19.76
N VAL A 137 -3.36 -4.15 -19.32
CA VAL A 137 -2.55 -2.94 -19.15
C VAL A 137 -1.16 -3.24 -19.65
N GLU A 138 -0.77 -2.61 -20.77
CA GLU A 138 0.56 -2.72 -21.40
C GLU A 138 1.07 -4.18 -21.47
N GLY A 139 0.27 -5.11 -22.00
CA GLY A 139 0.61 -6.53 -22.14
C GLY A 139 0.43 -7.38 -20.88
N THR A 140 -0.03 -6.80 -19.76
CA THR A 140 -0.38 -7.55 -18.54
C THR A 140 -1.88 -7.82 -18.52
N LEU A 141 -2.29 -9.09 -18.59
CA LEU A 141 -3.69 -9.51 -18.50
C LEU A 141 -4.21 -9.36 -17.06
N ILE A 142 -5.32 -8.67 -16.87
CA ILE A 142 -5.94 -8.42 -15.57
C ILE A 142 -6.98 -9.50 -15.26
N LEU A 143 -6.75 -10.23 -14.17
CA LEU A 143 -7.60 -11.32 -13.72
C LEU A 143 -8.45 -10.86 -12.54
N LEU A 144 -9.73 -10.65 -12.79
CA LEU A 144 -10.72 -10.35 -11.75
C LEU A 144 -11.28 -11.62 -11.14
N PRO A 145 -11.79 -11.58 -9.87
CA PRO A 145 -12.59 -12.64 -9.30
C PRO A 145 -13.85 -12.84 -10.14
N THR A 146 -14.02 -14.03 -10.70
CA THR A 146 -15.19 -14.38 -11.51
C THR A 146 -16.41 -14.63 -10.62
N LYS A 147 -17.61 -14.46 -11.20
CA LYS A 147 -18.87 -14.93 -10.61
C LYS A 147 -18.87 -16.47 -10.62
N LYS A 148 -19.87 -17.11 -9.99
CA LYS A 148 -20.04 -18.57 -9.99
C LYS A 148 -19.94 -19.13 -11.41
N GLU A 149 -18.93 -19.94 -11.65
CA GLU A 149 -18.72 -20.65 -12.90
C GLU A 149 -19.55 -21.93 -12.90
N LYS A 150 -20.15 -22.27 -14.05
CA LYS A 150 -21.02 -23.46 -14.18
C LYS A 150 -20.20 -24.74 -14.35
N THR A 151 -19.07 -24.68 -15.05
CA THR A 151 -18.21 -25.84 -15.33
C THR A 151 -17.23 -26.14 -14.20
N ARG A 152 -16.90 -27.43 -13.99
CA ARG A 152 -15.90 -27.87 -12.99
C ARG A 152 -14.53 -27.20 -13.22
N TYR A 153 -14.10 -27.12 -14.47
CA TYR A 153 -12.86 -26.45 -14.85
C TYR A 153 -12.92 -24.95 -14.54
N GLY A 154 -14.01 -24.26 -14.92
CA GLY A 154 -14.21 -22.84 -14.61
C GLY A 154 -14.15 -22.57 -13.10
N GLN A 155 -14.79 -23.44 -12.28
CA GLN A 155 -14.74 -23.33 -10.82
C GLN A 155 -13.29 -23.47 -10.28
N GLN A 156 -12.51 -24.40 -10.82
CA GLN A 156 -11.10 -24.57 -10.43
C GLN A 156 -10.26 -23.33 -10.76
N VAL A 157 -10.41 -22.79 -11.97
CA VAL A 157 -9.73 -21.55 -12.39
C VAL A 157 -10.15 -20.37 -11.51
N ALA A 158 -11.44 -20.24 -11.21
CA ALA A 158 -11.95 -19.18 -10.31
C ALA A 158 -11.35 -19.30 -8.90
N ARG A 159 -11.25 -20.50 -8.33
CA ARG A 159 -10.60 -20.75 -7.03
C ARG A 159 -9.13 -20.33 -7.04
N LEU A 160 -8.39 -20.63 -8.11
CA LEU A 160 -6.97 -20.24 -8.25
C LEU A 160 -6.81 -18.71 -8.32
N ARG A 161 -7.68 -18.02 -9.04
CA ARG A 161 -7.71 -16.54 -9.09
C ARG A 161 -8.04 -15.94 -7.74
N PHE A 162 -9.03 -16.49 -7.04
CA PHE A 162 -9.40 -16.06 -5.69
C PHE A 162 -8.25 -16.24 -4.70
N ARG A 163 -7.58 -17.39 -4.69
CA ARG A 163 -6.41 -17.63 -3.83
C ARG A 163 -5.27 -16.66 -4.13
N ALA A 164 -5.02 -16.36 -5.41
CA ALA A 164 -3.97 -15.41 -5.81
C ALA A 164 -4.25 -13.99 -5.28
N ARG A 165 -5.52 -13.56 -5.32
CA ARG A 165 -5.96 -12.29 -4.74
C ARG A 165 -5.92 -12.31 -3.22
N ALA A 166 -6.46 -13.35 -2.60
CA ALA A 166 -6.55 -13.46 -1.14
C ALA A 166 -5.16 -13.41 -0.46
N ALA A 167 -4.12 -13.86 -1.14
CA ALA A 167 -2.75 -13.83 -0.63
C ALA A 167 -2.18 -12.41 -0.41
N ILE A 168 -2.78 -11.36 -1.00
CA ILE A 168 -2.34 -9.97 -0.79
C ILE A 168 -2.85 -9.40 0.54
N GLU A 169 -3.99 -9.85 1.05
CA GLU A 169 -4.59 -9.30 2.27
C GLU A 169 -3.73 -9.53 3.52
N PRO A 170 -3.20 -10.75 3.80
CA PRO A 170 -2.22 -10.96 4.86
C PRO A 170 -0.95 -10.13 4.66
N CYS A 171 -0.47 -10.00 3.41
CA CYS A 171 0.70 -9.18 3.10
C CYS A 171 0.49 -7.72 3.52
N ILE A 172 -0.65 -7.11 3.12
CA ILE A 172 -1.00 -5.74 3.51
C ILE A 172 -1.14 -5.62 5.04
N SER A 173 -1.72 -6.63 5.70
CA SER A 173 -1.82 -6.66 7.16
C SER A 173 -0.44 -6.68 7.82
N HIS A 174 0.50 -7.47 7.33
CA HIS A 174 1.88 -7.49 7.81
C HIS A 174 2.63 -6.18 7.54
N LEU A 175 2.47 -5.59 6.35
CA LEU A 175 3.03 -4.27 6.05
C LEU A 175 2.55 -3.21 7.04
N LYS A 176 1.26 -3.20 7.36
CA LYS A 176 0.68 -2.23 8.30
C LYS A 176 1.12 -2.45 9.75
N ARG A 177 1.15 -3.69 10.23
CA ARG A 177 1.42 -4.01 11.64
C ARG A 177 2.90 -4.17 11.98
N ASN A 178 3.67 -4.79 11.09
CA ASN A 178 5.04 -5.21 11.37
C ASN A 178 6.08 -4.31 10.69
N HIS A 179 5.67 -3.52 9.70
CA HIS A 179 6.58 -2.69 8.88
C HIS A 179 6.11 -1.24 8.79
N SER A 180 5.30 -0.79 9.75
CA SER A 180 4.87 0.61 9.95
C SER A 180 4.19 1.28 8.74
N LEU A 181 3.66 0.52 7.76
CA LEU A 181 2.90 1.12 6.65
C LEU A 181 1.61 1.82 7.15
N GLY A 182 1.10 1.45 8.31
CA GLY A 182 -0.07 2.07 8.94
C GLY A 182 0.24 3.31 9.77
N LEU A 183 1.51 3.59 10.03
CA LEU A 183 2.00 4.69 10.86
C LEU A 183 3.15 5.38 10.13
N ASN A 184 2.99 6.66 9.80
CA ASN A 184 4.07 7.41 9.16
C ASN A 184 4.64 8.45 10.12
N PHE A 185 5.91 8.30 10.48
CA PHE A 185 6.65 9.26 11.32
C PHE A 185 7.42 10.29 10.47
N LEU A 186 7.51 10.07 9.16
CA LEU A 186 8.15 10.98 8.22
C LEU A 186 7.11 11.97 7.70
N LYS A 187 7.54 13.21 7.43
CA LYS A 187 6.65 14.28 6.99
C LYS A 187 6.65 14.48 5.48
N GLY A 188 5.52 14.95 4.98
CA GLY A 188 5.35 15.37 3.60
C GLY A 188 5.27 14.22 2.60
N VAL A 189 5.16 14.57 1.33
CA VAL A 189 5.04 13.61 0.21
C VAL A 189 6.23 12.67 0.11
N ALA A 190 7.45 13.19 0.30
CA ALA A 190 8.67 12.39 0.31
C ALA A 190 8.66 11.39 1.47
N GLY A 191 8.23 11.82 2.65
CA GLY A 191 8.06 10.96 3.82
C GLY A 191 7.08 9.80 3.57
N ASP A 192 5.93 10.06 2.96
CA ASP A 192 4.96 9.03 2.56
C ASP A 192 5.57 8.00 1.59
N ILE A 193 6.33 8.47 0.59
CA ILE A 193 7.00 7.61 -0.39
C ILE A 193 8.04 6.72 0.30
N HIS A 194 8.91 7.30 1.10
CA HIS A 194 9.96 6.56 1.81
C HIS A 194 9.38 5.57 2.80
N ASN A 195 8.36 5.95 3.58
CA ASN A 195 7.69 5.04 4.50
C ASN A 195 7.10 3.83 3.78
N ALA A 196 6.42 4.05 2.65
CA ALA A 196 5.85 2.97 1.85
C ALA A 196 6.92 2.03 1.28
N LEU A 197 8.02 2.59 0.74
CA LEU A 197 9.13 1.80 0.19
C LEU A 197 9.84 1.01 1.29
N LEU A 198 10.18 1.63 2.42
CA LEU A 198 10.83 0.98 3.56
C LEU A 198 10.00 -0.16 4.14
N ALA A 199 8.67 0.01 4.21
CA ALA A 199 7.77 -1.06 4.62
C ALA A 199 7.85 -2.27 3.66
N GLY A 200 7.87 -2.03 2.35
CA GLY A 200 8.02 -3.09 1.33
C GLY A 200 9.38 -3.78 1.40
N ILE A 201 10.46 -3.02 1.56
CA ILE A 201 11.82 -3.54 1.72
C ILE A 201 11.92 -4.38 2.98
N GLY A 202 11.47 -3.87 4.12
CA GLY A 202 11.48 -4.60 5.40
C GLY A 202 10.70 -5.92 5.33
N TYR A 203 9.54 -5.92 4.66
CA TYR A 203 8.78 -7.15 4.39
C TYR A 203 9.60 -8.16 3.57
N ASN A 204 10.21 -7.72 2.46
CA ASN A 204 11.00 -8.58 1.60
C ASN A 204 12.24 -9.15 2.30
N LEU A 205 12.94 -8.34 3.09
CA LEU A 205 14.09 -8.78 3.89
C LEU A 205 13.67 -9.84 4.92
N LYS A 206 12.56 -9.63 5.63
CA LYS A 206 12.01 -10.63 6.57
C LYS A 206 11.63 -11.92 5.87
N MET A 207 11.00 -11.85 4.70
CA MET A 207 10.68 -13.01 3.87
C MET A 207 11.95 -13.78 3.49
N ARG A 208 13.00 -13.09 3.03
CA ARG A 208 14.25 -13.70 2.65
C ARG A 208 14.97 -14.32 3.84
N LEU A 209 15.01 -13.63 4.96
CA LEU A 209 15.58 -14.16 6.21
C LEU A 209 14.89 -15.47 6.65
N ASN A 210 13.56 -15.51 6.57
CA ASN A 210 12.82 -16.73 6.89
C ASN A 210 13.15 -17.88 5.93
N GLN A 211 13.31 -17.62 4.63
CA GLN A 211 13.73 -18.63 3.66
C GLN A 211 15.12 -19.18 3.99
N ILE A 212 16.09 -18.31 4.30
CA ILE A 212 17.44 -18.72 4.70
C ILE A 212 17.40 -19.55 5.98
N LYS A 213 16.64 -19.14 6.99
CA LYS A 213 16.45 -19.92 8.23
C LYS A 213 15.93 -21.33 7.93
N GLN A 214 14.92 -21.45 7.08
CA GLN A 214 14.38 -22.77 6.71
C GLN A 214 15.41 -23.63 5.96
N GLN A 215 16.21 -23.04 5.08
CA GLN A 215 17.28 -23.75 4.39
C GLN A 215 18.34 -24.24 5.38
N ILE A 216 18.76 -23.41 6.32
CA ILE A 216 19.74 -23.80 7.36
C ILE A 216 19.18 -24.93 8.22
N LEU A 217 17.94 -24.85 8.68
CA LEU A 217 17.30 -25.89 9.47
C LEU A 217 17.22 -27.22 8.69
N PHE A 218 16.86 -27.16 7.41
CA PHE A 218 16.84 -28.33 6.55
C PHE A 218 18.23 -28.99 6.44
N TRP A 219 19.28 -28.20 6.18
CA TRP A 219 20.64 -28.74 6.10
C TRP A 219 21.13 -29.31 7.44
N LEU A 220 20.81 -28.66 8.56
CA LEU A 220 21.12 -29.21 9.88
C LEU A 220 20.42 -30.55 10.12
N GLU A 221 19.17 -30.68 9.72
CA GLU A 221 18.42 -31.94 9.82
C GLU A 221 19.05 -33.04 8.95
N VAL A 222 19.45 -32.72 7.73
CA VAL A 222 20.16 -33.67 6.83
C VAL A 222 21.49 -34.15 7.46
N VAL A 223 22.29 -33.19 7.95
CA VAL A 223 23.58 -33.51 8.60
C VAL A 223 23.37 -34.39 9.83
N LEU A 224 22.42 -34.06 10.69
CA LEU A 224 22.10 -34.88 11.85
C LEU A 224 21.63 -36.29 11.50
N LYS A 225 20.82 -36.45 10.46
CA LYS A 225 20.39 -37.76 9.96
C LYS A 225 21.57 -38.58 9.45
N ILE A 226 22.53 -37.98 8.75
CA ILE A 226 23.74 -38.64 8.31
C ILE A 226 24.59 -39.09 9.49
N PHE A 227 24.88 -38.19 10.46
CA PHE A 227 25.70 -38.51 11.62
C PHE A 227 25.08 -39.57 12.55
N LEU A 228 23.75 -39.55 12.68
CA LEU A 228 23.04 -40.54 13.51
C LEU A 228 22.72 -41.84 12.80
N GLY A 229 23.26 -42.09 11.58
CA GLY A 229 23.06 -43.30 10.80
C GLY A 229 21.61 -43.61 10.39
N LYS A 230 20.72 -42.58 10.44
CA LYS A 230 19.28 -42.70 10.15
C LYS A 230 18.93 -42.32 8.69
N TYR A 231 19.93 -42.12 7.82
CA TYR A 231 19.67 -41.72 6.44
C TYR A 231 19.73 -42.92 5.50
N ASN A 232 18.59 -43.48 5.12
CA ASN A 232 18.47 -44.38 3.98
C ASN A 232 18.28 -43.53 2.72
N PHE A 233 19.24 -43.51 1.83
CA PHE A 233 19.30 -42.77 0.57
C PHE A 233 18.27 -43.19 -0.50
N GLN A 234 17.31 -44.07 -0.17
CA GLN A 234 16.28 -44.52 -1.10
C GLN A 234 15.00 -43.71 -0.87
N ASN A 235 14.64 -42.92 -1.88
CA ASN A 235 13.36 -42.22 -2.09
C ASN A 235 13.15 -40.84 -1.47
N GLU A 236 13.91 -39.82 -1.85
CA GLU A 236 13.35 -38.49 -1.96
C GLU A 236 13.75 -37.86 -3.29
N LYS A 237 12.77 -37.81 -4.23
CA LYS A 237 12.82 -36.90 -5.37
C LYS A 237 12.84 -35.49 -4.83
N LEU A 238 13.97 -34.81 -4.94
CA LEU A 238 14.08 -33.35 -4.70
C LEU A 238 13.10 -32.62 -5.61
N ALA A 239 12.01 -32.17 -5.05
CA ALA A 239 11.11 -31.23 -5.69
C ALA A 239 11.69 -29.81 -5.52
N PHE A 240 12.37 -29.32 -6.56
CA PHE A 240 12.75 -27.93 -6.73
C PHE A 240 11.61 -27.09 -7.31
#